data_a0196edfb80059c3a08c01ff341a5753
#
_entry.id   a0196edfb80059c3a08c01ff341a5753
#
_cell.length_a   1.000
_cell.length_b   1.000
_cell.length_c   1.000
_cell.angle_alpha   90.00
_cell.angle_beta   90.00
_cell.angle_gamma   90.00
#
_symmetry.space_group_name_H-M   'P 1'
#
loop_
_entity.id
_entity.type
_entity.pdbx_description
1 polymer ?
#
loop_
_entity_poly.entity_id
_entity_poly.type
_entity_poly.pdbx_seq_one_letter_code
_entity_poly.pdbx_strand_id
1 'polypeptide(L)'
;FTDAIGIEAMAASVKPYQPPGVWEAVAMPESNTHTYKQDSGNALYRRSMYTFWKRSAPPASLDIFNAPTRERCVTLRERTNTPLQALVTLNDPQYVESARYLAEQTILTAGKEPQDRIQWIAERILGRQFRAEELAIVQDSLDRLAKHYQAHAAEAEKLIAVGEFPRNKAVSPVELATWTMTVNELLNLDEVLCK
;
A
#
# COMPACT_ATOMS: atom_id res chain seq x y z
N PHE A 1 -4.58 9.37 -1.82
CA PHE A 1 -5.15 8.68 -0.64
C PHE A 1 -5.17 9.61 0.58
N THR A 2 -4.09 10.32 0.86
CA THR A 2 -3.98 11.25 2.00
C THR A 2 -4.76 12.55 1.83
N ASP A 3 -5.07 12.95 0.61
CA ASP A 3 -5.78 14.22 0.33
C ASP A 3 -7.29 14.11 0.48
N ALA A 4 -7.84 12.90 0.49
CA ALA A 4 -9.26 12.66 0.72
C ALA A 4 -9.64 12.64 2.22
N ILE A 5 -8.65 12.52 3.09
CA ILE A 5 -8.81 12.55 4.54
C ILE A 5 -8.32 13.90 5.01
N GLY A 6 -9.26 14.83 5.23
CA GLY A 6 -8.96 16.19 5.64
C GLY A 6 -7.91 16.26 6.74
N ILE A 7 -6.99 17.20 6.64
CA ILE A 7 -5.93 17.46 7.61
C ILE A 7 -6.58 17.97 8.90
N GLU A 8 -7.25 17.10 9.62
CA GLU A 8 -7.67 17.42 10.98
C GLU A 8 -6.57 17.02 11.97
N ALA A 9 -6.16 18.03 12.70
CA ALA A 9 -5.26 18.01 13.84
C ALA A 9 -3.79 17.63 13.55
N MET A 10 -2.99 18.65 13.43
CA MET A 10 -1.62 18.62 13.89
C MET A 10 -1.62 18.19 15.36
N ALA A 11 -1.23 17.00 15.74
CA ALA A 11 -0.75 16.79 17.10
C ALA A 11 -0.20 15.39 17.40
N ALA A 12 -0.90 14.30 17.26
CA ALA A 12 -0.41 13.05 17.82
C ALA A 12 0.34 12.20 16.79
N SER A 13 1.44 11.59 17.22
CA SER A 13 2.06 10.51 16.46
C SER A 13 1.09 9.34 16.35
N VAL A 14 1.14 8.61 15.24
CA VAL A 14 0.26 7.48 14.95
C VAL A 14 1.04 6.18 14.83
N LYS A 15 0.36 5.08 15.07
CA LYS A 15 0.91 3.72 15.02
C LYS A 15 0.18 2.93 13.93
N PRO A 16 0.66 2.97 12.67
CA PRO A 16 0.06 2.27 11.56
C PRO A 16 0.26 0.75 11.66
N TYR A 17 -0.10 0.02 10.61
CA TYR A 17 0.17 -1.41 10.51
C TYR A 17 1.64 -1.74 10.76
N GLN A 18 1.89 -2.76 11.58
CA GLN A 18 3.23 -3.27 11.85
C GLN A 18 3.13 -4.76 12.18
N PRO A 19 4.10 -5.59 11.77
CA PRO A 19 4.15 -6.99 12.16
C PRO A 19 4.14 -7.14 13.69
N PRO A 20 3.38 -8.11 14.23
CA PRO A 20 3.35 -8.36 15.67
C PRO A 20 4.72 -8.84 16.17
N GLY A 21 5.03 -8.57 17.44
CA GLY A 21 6.24 -9.06 18.09
C GLY A 21 7.50 -8.21 17.91
N VAL A 22 7.49 -7.21 17.01
CA VAL A 22 8.68 -6.38 16.73
C VAL A 22 9.12 -5.56 17.96
N TRP A 23 8.17 -5.00 18.69
CA TRP A 23 8.49 -4.20 19.89
C TRP A 23 8.82 -5.10 21.08
N GLU A 24 8.07 -6.16 21.23
CA GLU A 24 8.22 -7.14 22.32
C GLU A 24 9.61 -7.79 22.29
N ALA A 25 10.19 -8.01 21.11
CA ALA A 25 11.50 -8.61 20.93
C ALA A 25 12.67 -7.75 21.48
N VAL A 26 12.49 -6.43 21.53
CA VAL A 26 13.58 -5.48 21.89
C VAL A 26 13.27 -4.65 23.14
N ALA A 27 12.07 -4.73 23.67
CA ALA A 27 11.66 -3.93 24.82
C ALA A 27 11.83 -4.69 26.13
N MET A 28 12.25 -3.97 27.17
CA MET A 28 12.20 -4.51 28.52
C MET A 28 10.74 -4.74 28.95
N PRO A 29 10.42 -5.80 29.69
CA PRO A 29 9.05 -6.11 30.11
C PRO A 29 8.32 -4.98 30.84
N GLU A 30 9.06 -4.16 31.56
CA GLU A 30 8.54 -3.03 32.36
C GLU A 30 8.36 -1.74 31.55
N SER A 31 8.75 -1.76 30.26
CA SER A 31 8.64 -0.57 29.41
C SER A 31 7.19 -0.28 29.04
N ASN A 32 6.75 0.97 29.16
CA ASN A 32 5.45 1.45 28.69
C ASN A 32 5.25 1.33 27.17
N THR A 33 6.34 1.07 26.44
CA THR A 33 6.32 0.80 24.99
C THR A 33 6.69 -0.65 24.70
N HIS A 34 6.46 -1.60 25.62
CA HIS A 34 6.72 -3.01 25.41
C HIS A 34 5.81 -3.56 24.31
N THR A 35 4.52 -3.34 24.42
CA THR A 35 3.53 -3.88 23.47
C THR A 35 3.15 -2.83 22.43
N TYR A 36 3.19 -3.22 21.17
CA TYR A 36 2.68 -2.39 20.07
C TYR A 36 1.14 -2.43 20.06
N LYS A 37 0.53 -1.27 20.18
CA LYS A 37 -0.92 -1.10 19.98
C LYS A 37 -1.12 -0.29 18.72
N GLN A 38 -1.59 -0.94 17.67
CA GLN A 38 -1.96 -0.30 16.42
C GLN A 38 -3.12 0.66 16.65
N ASP A 39 -3.07 1.82 16.02
CA ASP A 39 -4.20 2.75 15.97
C ASP A 39 -5.25 2.25 14.97
N SER A 40 -6.42 2.87 14.95
CA SER A 40 -7.54 2.50 14.08
C SER A 40 -8.12 3.72 13.35
N GLY A 41 -8.93 3.47 12.32
CA GLY A 41 -9.60 4.50 11.55
C GLY A 41 -8.62 5.46 10.86
N ASN A 42 -8.92 6.75 10.86
CA ASN A 42 -8.15 7.77 10.14
C ASN A 42 -6.67 7.88 10.57
N ALA A 43 -6.33 7.43 11.77
CA ALA A 43 -4.96 7.44 12.27
C ALA A 43 -4.03 6.52 11.45
N LEU A 44 -4.56 5.43 10.87
CA LEU A 44 -3.80 4.51 10.02
C LEU A 44 -3.31 5.15 8.71
N TYR A 45 -4.00 6.17 8.22
CA TYR A 45 -3.79 6.75 6.88
C TYR A 45 -3.04 8.07 6.92
N ARG A 46 -2.40 8.40 8.03
CA ARG A 46 -1.57 9.61 8.14
C ARG A 46 -0.23 9.42 7.43
N ARG A 47 0.34 10.53 6.97
CA ARG A 47 1.65 10.53 6.32
C ARG A 47 2.72 9.96 7.27
N SER A 48 3.69 9.24 6.73
CA SER A 48 4.76 8.54 7.47
C SER A 48 5.55 9.44 8.43
N MET A 49 5.61 10.75 8.19
CA MET A 49 6.27 11.70 9.10
C MET A 49 5.61 11.74 10.49
N TYR A 50 4.34 11.36 10.62
CA TYR A 50 3.61 11.31 11.89
C TYR A 50 3.70 9.95 12.56
N THR A 51 4.32 8.94 11.93
CA THR A 51 4.49 7.61 12.51
C THR A 51 5.35 7.69 13.77
N PHE A 52 4.88 7.05 14.84
CA PHE A 52 5.63 6.94 16.09
C PHE A 52 6.94 6.21 15.85
N TRP A 53 8.04 6.84 16.25
CA TRP A 53 9.38 6.31 16.04
C TRP A 53 9.97 5.79 17.35
N LYS A 54 10.07 4.47 17.49
CA LYS A 54 10.81 3.85 18.57
C LYS A 54 12.25 3.60 18.12
N ARG A 55 13.23 4.21 18.81
CA ARG A 55 14.65 4.16 18.40
C ARG A 55 15.20 2.73 18.32
N SER A 56 14.81 1.87 19.28
CA SER A 56 15.28 0.46 19.34
C SER A 56 14.55 -0.47 18.35
N ALA A 57 13.39 -0.04 17.81
CA ALA A 57 12.60 -0.78 16.85
C ALA A 57 11.88 0.21 15.91
N PRO A 58 12.60 0.78 14.94
CA PRO A 58 11.99 1.65 13.96
C PRO A 58 10.89 0.92 13.17
N PRO A 59 9.92 1.64 12.58
CA PRO A 59 8.89 1.01 11.76
C PRO A 59 9.51 0.23 10.61
N ALA A 60 9.27 -1.10 10.55
CA ALA A 60 9.98 -2.00 9.65
C ALA A 60 9.83 -1.63 8.17
N SER A 61 8.62 -1.25 7.74
CA SER A 61 8.39 -0.81 6.36
C SER A 61 9.16 0.46 6.02
N LEU A 62 9.23 1.43 6.94
CA LEU A 62 9.97 2.67 6.72
C LEU A 62 11.48 2.44 6.65
N ASP A 63 12.01 1.53 7.46
CA ASP A 63 13.43 1.16 7.47
C ASP A 63 13.84 0.53 6.13
N ILE A 64 13.03 -0.39 5.62
CA ILE A 64 13.23 -1.02 4.31
C ILE A 64 13.23 0.02 3.15
N PHE A 65 12.48 1.09 3.29
CA PHE A 65 12.47 2.21 2.34
C PHE A 65 13.46 3.33 2.67
N ASN A 66 14.54 3.01 3.40
CA ASN A 66 15.63 3.93 3.75
C ASN A 66 15.16 5.22 4.44
N ALA A 67 14.15 5.14 5.30
CA ALA A 67 13.75 6.29 6.09
C ALA A 67 14.88 6.74 7.02
N PRO A 68 15.10 8.05 7.22
CA PRO A 68 16.12 8.54 8.14
C PRO A 68 15.92 8.03 9.56
N THR A 69 17.01 7.60 10.21
CA THR A 69 17.00 7.07 11.59
C THR A 69 16.59 8.10 12.64
N ARG A 70 16.55 9.38 12.28
CA ARG A 70 16.31 10.54 13.15
C ARG A 70 17.41 10.79 14.19
N GLU A 71 18.53 10.11 14.09
CA GLU A 71 19.70 10.31 14.97
C GLU A 71 20.68 11.36 14.41
N ARG A 72 20.66 11.53 13.10
CA ARG A 72 21.47 12.52 12.37
C ARG A 72 20.66 13.14 11.24
N CYS A 73 21.07 14.35 10.85
CA CYS A 73 20.50 15.00 9.66
C CYS A 73 20.91 14.25 8.40
N VAL A 74 19.92 13.98 7.54
CA VAL A 74 20.11 13.37 6.23
C VAL A 74 19.58 14.35 5.19
N THR A 75 20.44 14.82 4.31
CA THR A 75 20.09 15.79 3.27
C THR A 75 19.42 15.14 2.06
N LEU A 76 19.77 13.91 1.79
CA LEU A 76 19.22 13.12 0.68
C LEU A 76 19.04 11.67 1.13
N ARG A 77 17.84 11.14 0.94
CA ARG A 77 17.54 9.72 1.14
C ARG A 77 17.97 8.93 -0.09
N GLU A 78 18.65 7.81 0.13
CA GLU A 78 18.99 6.89 -0.95
C GLU A 78 17.71 6.33 -1.58
N ARG A 79 17.68 6.29 -2.91
CA ARG A 79 16.63 5.65 -3.69
C ARG A 79 17.12 4.28 -4.09
N THR A 80 16.41 3.26 -3.65
CA THR A 80 16.78 1.87 -3.91
C THR A 80 15.55 1.10 -4.37
N ASN A 81 15.76 0.09 -5.19
CA ASN A 81 14.77 -0.91 -5.51
C ASN A 81 15.36 -2.28 -5.18
N THR A 82 14.91 -2.86 -4.09
CA THR A 82 15.43 -4.11 -3.56
C THR A 82 14.33 -5.18 -3.51
N PRO A 83 14.69 -6.48 -3.53
CA PRO A 83 13.70 -7.55 -3.36
C PRO A 83 12.89 -7.44 -2.07
N LEU A 84 13.47 -6.90 -0.99
CA LEU A 84 12.75 -6.69 0.27
C LEU A 84 11.69 -5.60 0.13
N GLN A 85 11.97 -4.53 -0.61
CA GLN A 85 10.98 -3.49 -0.90
C GLN A 85 9.82 -4.07 -1.72
N ALA A 86 10.11 -4.91 -2.72
CA ALA A 86 9.10 -5.62 -3.49
C ALA A 86 8.23 -6.52 -2.59
N LEU A 87 8.83 -7.26 -1.66
CA LEU A 87 8.08 -8.08 -0.71
C LEU A 87 7.18 -7.24 0.20
N VAL A 88 7.63 -6.08 0.65
CA VAL A 88 6.80 -5.18 1.47
C VAL A 88 5.63 -4.64 0.67
N THR A 89 5.87 -4.09 -0.53
CA THR A 89 4.78 -3.55 -1.35
C THR A 89 3.72 -4.60 -1.72
N LEU A 90 4.13 -5.86 -1.90
CA LEU A 90 3.21 -6.95 -2.25
C LEU A 90 2.44 -7.52 -1.05
N ASN A 91 2.97 -7.45 0.18
CA ASN A 91 2.43 -8.20 1.31
C ASN A 91 2.02 -7.34 2.51
N ASP A 92 2.55 -6.13 2.67
CA ASP A 92 2.19 -5.29 3.81
C ASP A 92 0.72 -4.81 3.68
N PRO A 93 -0.09 -4.98 4.73
CA PRO A 93 -1.51 -4.60 4.71
C PRO A 93 -1.76 -3.17 4.26
N GLN A 94 -0.88 -2.23 4.57
CA GLN A 94 -1.03 -0.83 4.19
C GLN A 94 -0.95 -0.63 2.67
N TYR A 95 -0.01 -1.34 2.00
CA TYR A 95 0.13 -1.28 0.54
C TYR A 95 -0.99 -2.02 -0.17
N VAL A 96 -1.35 -3.20 0.31
CA VAL A 96 -2.47 -3.99 -0.24
C VAL A 96 -3.80 -3.23 -0.11
N GLU A 97 -4.04 -2.61 1.03
CA GLU A 97 -5.24 -1.79 1.25
C GLU A 97 -5.25 -0.54 0.36
N SER A 98 -4.10 0.11 0.18
CA SER A 98 -3.96 1.26 -0.72
C SER A 98 -4.22 0.86 -2.18
N ALA A 99 -3.69 -0.28 -2.61
CA ALA A 99 -3.94 -0.85 -3.93
C ALA A 99 -5.43 -1.16 -4.13
N ARG A 100 -6.08 -1.77 -3.13
CA ARG A 100 -7.52 -2.04 -3.14
C ARG A 100 -8.36 -0.76 -3.27
N TYR A 101 -8.02 0.27 -2.52
CA TYR A 101 -8.72 1.55 -2.60
C TYR A 101 -8.57 2.19 -3.99
N LEU A 102 -7.36 2.20 -4.55
CA LEU A 102 -7.12 2.74 -5.90
C LEU A 102 -7.85 1.90 -6.97
N ALA A 103 -7.86 0.57 -6.82
CA ALA A 103 -8.63 -0.33 -7.69
C ALA A 103 -10.14 -0.03 -7.63
N GLU A 104 -10.69 0.17 -6.44
CA GLU A 104 -12.09 0.54 -6.25
C GLU A 104 -12.42 1.88 -6.93
N GLN A 105 -11.59 2.89 -6.74
CA GLN A 105 -11.75 4.18 -7.41
C GLN A 105 -11.66 4.04 -8.94
N THR A 106 -10.75 3.20 -9.42
CA THR A 106 -10.62 2.91 -10.86
C THR A 106 -11.91 2.33 -11.43
N ILE A 107 -12.49 1.33 -10.78
CA ILE A 107 -13.73 0.68 -11.22
C ILE A 107 -14.90 1.66 -11.23
N LEU A 108 -14.97 2.55 -10.25
CA LEU A 108 -16.10 3.48 -10.08
C LEU A 108 -16.01 4.72 -10.98
N THR A 109 -14.79 5.19 -11.31
CA THR A 109 -14.59 6.50 -11.94
C THR A 109 -13.95 6.46 -13.32
N ALA A 110 -13.13 5.45 -13.62
CA ALA A 110 -12.56 5.27 -14.95
C ALA A 110 -13.60 4.65 -15.89
N GLY A 111 -13.34 4.71 -17.17
CA GLY A 111 -14.19 4.11 -18.20
C GLY A 111 -14.48 2.62 -17.97
N LYS A 112 -15.32 2.04 -18.82
CA LYS A 112 -15.64 0.60 -18.74
C LYS A 112 -14.58 -0.29 -19.39
N GLU A 113 -13.86 0.25 -20.36
CA GLU A 113 -12.82 -0.51 -21.08
C GLU A 113 -11.60 -0.72 -20.20
N PRO A 114 -11.02 -1.93 -20.18
CA PRO A 114 -9.83 -2.22 -19.38
C PRO A 114 -8.65 -1.30 -19.69
N GLN A 115 -8.48 -0.91 -20.95
CA GLN A 115 -7.40 0.00 -21.36
C GLN A 115 -7.54 1.39 -20.73
N ASP A 116 -8.76 1.95 -20.69
CA ASP A 116 -9.02 3.24 -20.06
C ASP A 116 -8.70 3.20 -18.55
N ARG A 117 -9.07 2.10 -17.91
CA ARG A 117 -8.79 1.87 -16.48
C ARG A 117 -7.29 1.76 -16.20
N ILE A 118 -6.55 1.02 -17.03
CA ILE A 118 -5.09 0.90 -16.90
C ILE A 118 -4.42 2.26 -17.09
N GLN A 119 -4.82 3.03 -18.09
CA GLN A 119 -4.26 4.37 -18.32
C GLN A 119 -4.61 5.35 -17.18
N TRP A 120 -5.83 5.26 -16.65
CA TRP A 120 -6.25 6.05 -15.50
C TRP A 120 -5.40 5.76 -14.24
N ILE A 121 -5.02 4.49 -14.00
CA ILE A 121 -4.09 4.11 -12.94
C ILE A 121 -2.71 4.68 -13.22
N ALA A 122 -2.20 4.50 -14.45
CA ALA A 122 -0.87 4.97 -14.85
C ALA A 122 -0.69 6.48 -14.63
N GLU A 123 -1.66 7.29 -15.01
CA GLU A 123 -1.63 8.75 -14.79
C GLU A 123 -1.51 9.11 -13.31
N ARG A 124 -2.12 8.33 -12.39
CA ARG A 124 -2.07 8.59 -10.96
C ARG A 124 -0.78 8.17 -10.27
N ILE A 125 -0.24 7.02 -10.66
CA ILE A 125 0.96 6.48 -10.01
C ILE A 125 2.25 6.93 -10.67
N LEU A 126 2.25 7.08 -12.01
CA LEU A 126 3.42 7.45 -12.80
C LEU A 126 3.41 8.92 -13.24
N GLY A 127 2.22 9.54 -13.34
CA GLY A 127 2.06 10.88 -13.93
C GLY A 127 2.19 10.90 -15.45
N ARG A 128 2.10 9.74 -16.11
CA ARG A 128 2.12 9.54 -17.55
C ARG A 128 1.24 8.37 -17.95
N GLN A 129 0.89 8.29 -19.21
CA GLN A 129 0.25 7.11 -19.77
C GLN A 129 1.27 6.03 -20.13
N PHE A 130 0.83 4.77 -20.13
CA PHE A 130 1.60 3.66 -20.66
C PHE A 130 1.70 3.74 -22.17
N ARG A 131 2.85 3.36 -22.71
CA ARG A 131 3.03 3.12 -24.13
C ARG A 131 2.28 1.87 -24.56
N ALA A 132 2.06 1.70 -25.86
CA ALA A 132 1.34 0.55 -26.39
C ALA A 132 1.93 -0.82 -25.96
N GLU A 133 3.25 -0.92 -25.90
CA GLU A 133 3.95 -2.14 -25.48
C GLU A 133 3.77 -2.41 -23.98
N GLU A 134 3.88 -1.38 -23.13
CA GLU A 134 3.64 -1.47 -21.68
C GLU A 134 2.19 -1.85 -21.39
N LEU A 135 1.26 -1.21 -22.10
CA LEU A 135 -0.18 -1.49 -21.96
C LEU A 135 -0.53 -2.94 -22.28
N ALA A 136 0.09 -3.51 -23.34
CA ALA A 136 -0.13 -4.91 -23.71
C ALA A 136 0.34 -5.88 -22.61
N ILE A 137 1.46 -5.60 -21.96
CA ILE A 137 1.99 -6.41 -20.85
C ILE A 137 1.05 -6.35 -19.64
N VAL A 138 0.59 -5.15 -19.28
CA VAL A 138 -0.35 -4.97 -18.15
C VAL A 138 -1.69 -5.65 -18.43
N GLN A 139 -2.18 -5.57 -19.67
CA GLN A 139 -3.41 -6.24 -20.09
C GLN A 139 -3.30 -7.77 -19.98
N ASP A 140 -2.17 -8.36 -20.41
CA ASP A 140 -1.95 -9.80 -20.27
C ASP A 140 -1.89 -10.22 -18.78
N SER A 141 -1.28 -9.43 -17.92
CA SER A 141 -1.28 -9.70 -16.48
C SER A 141 -2.70 -9.61 -15.90
N LEU A 142 -3.45 -8.57 -16.24
CA LEU A 142 -4.85 -8.41 -15.84
C LEU A 142 -5.70 -9.63 -16.23
N ASP A 143 -5.55 -10.13 -17.47
CA ASP A 143 -6.31 -11.28 -17.96
C ASP A 143 -5.94 -12.56 -17.21
N ARG A 144 -4.67 -12.74 -16.86
CA ARG A 144 -4.23 -13.88 -16.01
C ARG A 144 -4.82 -13.81 -14.61
N LEU A 145 -4.75 -12.63 -13.97
CA LEU A 145 -5.33 -12.42 -12.65
C LEU A 145 -6.85 -12.60 -12.65
N ALA A 146 -7.55 -12.12 -13.69
CA ALA A 146 -8.99 -12.32 -13.83
C ALA A 146 -9.36 -13.80 -13.88
N LYS A 147 -8.66 -14.61 -14.69
CA LYS A 147 -8.84 -16.05 -14.76
C LYS A 147 -8.57 -16.73 -13.42
N HIS A 148 -7.52 -16.31 -12.73
CA HIS A 148 -7.16 -16.85 -11.41
C HIS A 148 -8.28 -16.62 -10.39
N TYR A 149 -8.72 -15.38 -10.21
CA TYR A 149 -9.76 -15.07 -9.21
C TYR A 149 -11.16 -15.53 -9.59
N GLN A 150 -11.46 -15.72 -10.88
CA GLN A 150 -12.69 -16.42 -11.31
C GLN A 150 -12.70 -17.89 -10.86
N ALA A 151 -11.55 -18.55 -10.91
CA ALA A 151 -11.42 -19.94 -10.44
C ALA A 151 -11.32 -20.04 -8.90
N HIS A 152 -10.84 -19.00 -8.22
CA HIS A 152 -10.51 -18.98 -6.79
C HIS A 152 -11.22 -17.83 -6.05
N ALA A 153 -12.55 -17.78 -6.13
CA ALA A 153 -13.33 -16.68 -5.52
C ALA A 153 -13.10 -16.53 -4.00
N ALA A 154 -12.80 -17.63 -3.29
CA ALA A 154 -12.49 -17.58 -1.86
C ALA A 154 -11.16 -16.83 -1.56
N GLU A 155 -10.20 -16.86 -2.45
CA GLU A 155 -8.95 -16.10 -2.33
C GLU A 155 -9.19 -14.60 -2.61
N ALA A 156 -10.07 -14.31 -3.58
CA ALA A 156 -10.51 -12.94 -3.84
C ALA A 156 -11.12 -12.29 -2.59
N GLU A 157 -12.01 -12.99 -1.89
CA GLU A 157 -12.63 -12.49 -0.65
C GLU A 157 -11.59 -12.25 0.46
N LYS A 158 -10.60 -13.13 0.59
CA LYS A 158 -9.52 -12.95 1.57
C LYS A 158 -8.66 -11.73 1.25
N LEU A 159 -8.30 -11.52 -0.01
CA LEU A 159 -7.50 -10.39 -0.44
C LEU A 159 -8.19 -9.06 -0.17
N ILE A 160 -9.45 -8.94 -0.57
CA ILE A 160 -10.19 -7.68 -0.38
C ILE A 160 -10.62 -7.41 1.06
N ALA A 161 -10.46 -8.39 1.95
CA ALA A 161 -10.68 -8.23 3.39
C ALA A 161 -9.46 -7.65 4.13
N VAL A 162 -8.31 -7.49 3.47
CA VAL A 162 -7.11 -6.91 4.06
C VAL A 162 -7.33 -5.43 4.34
N GLY A 163 -6.92 -5.00 5.55
CA GLY A 163 -7.03 -3.60 6.00
C GLY A 163 -8.37 -3.27 6.67
N GLU A 164 -8.44 -2.06 7.24
CA GLU A 164 -9.62 -1.59 7.98
C GLU A 164 -10.56 -0.71 7.14
N PHE A 165 -10.07 -0.14 6.04
CA PHE A 165 -10.88 0.78 5.22
C PHE A 165 -12.08 0.04 4.60
N PRO A 166 -13.30 0.53 4.81
CA PRO A 166 -14.50 -0.14 4.32
C PRO A 166 -14.54 -0.16 2.79
N ARG A 167 -14.79 -1.33 2.21
CA ARG A 167 -14.97 -1.52 0.76
C ARG A 167 -16.36 -1.12 0.29
N ASN A 168 -16.49 -0.70 -0.94
CA ASN A 168 -17.79 -0.52 -1.60
C ASN A 168 -18.38 -1.88 -1.97
N LYS A 169 -19.51 -2.22 -1.35
CA LYS A 169 -20.20 -3.50 -1.56
C LYS A 169 -20.87 -3.64 -2.94
N ALA A 170 -20.97 -2.56 -3.70
CA ALA A 170 -21.52 -2.60 -5.07
C ALA A 170 -20.55 -3.18 -6.09
N VAL A 171 -19.25 -3.26 -5.76
CA VAL A 171 -18.22 -3.83 -6.64
C VAL A 171 -18.11 -5.33 -6.42
N SER A 172 -18.04 -6.08 -7.51
CA SER A 172 -17.84 -7.54 -7.45
C SER A 172 -16.53 -7.90 -6.75
N PRO A 173 -16.53 -8.83 -5.79
CA PRO A 173 -15.30 -9.27 -5.11
C PRO A 173 -14.20 -9.74 -6.05
N VAL A 174 -14.56 -10.52 -7.06
CA VAL A 174 -13.62 -11.06 -8.05
C VAL A 174 -13.01 -9.93 -8.90
N GLU A 175 -13.84 -9.00 -9.36
CA GLU A 175 -13.37 -7.85 -10.12
C GLU A 175 -12.47 -6.97 -9.26
N LEU A 176 -12.88 -6.65 -8.03
CA LEU A 176 -12.09 -5.84 -7.11
C LEU A 176 -10.73 -6.49 -6.81
N ALA A 177 -10.69 -7.80 -6.53
CA ALA A 177 -9.45 -8.52 -6.27
C ALA A 177 -8.51 -8.51 -7.49
N THR A 178 -9.05 -8.72 -8.70
CA THR A 178 -8.30 -8.66 -9.94
C THR A 178 -7.62 -7.30 -10.10
N TRP A 179 -8.38 -6.22 -10.00
CA TRP A 179 -7.83 -4.87 -10.10
C TRP A 179 -6.92 -4.51 -8.93
N THR A 180 -7.17 -5.00 -7.72
CA THR A 180 -6.29 -4.80 -6.57
C THR A 180 -4.90 -5.35 -6.82
N MET A 181 -4.80 -6.59 -7.31
CA MET A 181 -3.49 -7.18 -7.61
C MET A 181 -2.82 -6.50 -8.80
N THR A 182 -3.56 -6.13 -9.83
CA THR A 182 -3.00 -5.33 -10.94
C THR A 182 -2.41 -4.01 -10.43
N VAL A 183 -3.12 -3.28 -9.60
CA VAL A 183 -2.61 -2.04 -8.99
C VAL A 183 -1.39 -2.32 -8.11
N ASN A 184 -1.41 -3.40 -7.33
CA ASN A 184 -0.30 -3.77 -6.46
C ASN A 184 0.97 -4.11 -7.26
N GLU A 185 0.85 -4.84 -8.38
CA GLU A 185 1.95 -5.06 -9.32
C GLU A 185 2.50 -3.74 -9.89
N LEU A 186 1.62 -2.82 -10.26
CA LEU A 186 2.02 -1.52 -10.80
C LEU A 186 2.69 -0.62 -9.74
N LEU A 187 2.29 -0.70 -8.48
CA LEU A 187 2.97 0.00 -7.37
C LEU A 187 4.40 -0.51 -7.15
N ASN A 188 4.73 -1.70 -7.64
CA ASN A 188 6.06 -2.32 -7.56
C ASN A 188 7.01 -1.93 -8.71
N LEU A 189 6.54 -1.13 -9.65
CA LEU A 189 7.41 -0.63 -10.72
C LEU A 189 8.53 0.25 -10.16
N ASP A 190 9.73 0.10 -10.71
CA ASP A 190 10.89 0.91 -10.33
C ASP A 190 10.61 2.41 -10.44
N GLU A 191 9.92 2.82 -11.49
CA GLU A 191 9.52 4.21 -11.72
C GLU A 191 8.59 4.76 -10.62
N VAL A 192 7.87 3.90 -9.90
CA VAL A 192 7.04 4.28 -8.74
C VAL A 192 7.87 4.36 -7.47
N LEU A 193 8.72 3.36 -7.23
CA LEU A 193 9.50 3.23 -6.00
C LEU A 193 10.67 4.21 -5.92
N CYS A 194 11.25 4.56 -7.07
CA CYS A 194 12.44 5.40 -7.18
C CYS A 194 12.18 6.87 -7.53
N LYS A 195 10.95 7.35 -7.35
CA LYS A 195 10.60 8.76 -7.58
C LYS A 195 11.21 9.73 -6.59
#